data_8e748a12085125c22d6871678b202d82
#
_entry.id   8e748a12085125c22d6871678b202d82
#
_cell.length_a   1.000
_cell.length_b   1.000
_cell.length_c   1.000
_cell.angle_alpha   90.00
_cell.angle_beta   90.00
_cell.angle_gamma   90.00
#
_symmetry.space_group_name_H-M   'P 1'
#
loop_
_entity.id
_entity.type
_entity.pdbx_description
1 polymer ?
#
loop_
_entity_poly.entity_id
_entity_poly.type
_entity_poly.pdbx_seq_one_letter_code
_entity_poly.pdbx_strand_id
1 'polypeptide(L)'
;MAMNVKVVSTLDNEVNDIRMATAEIINEKILPHEADLWGVRRGNDTAEEAVAKAKELRKGVQDAVKQKDLWAPHLPKEFGGMGLTFMQHAYMNEVLSYSPGAASLFGVVAPNSGNQKILVKYGSPEQQEKWLAPLIEGTM
;
A
#
# COMPACT_ATOMS: atom_id res chain seq x y z
N MET A 1 -13.38 -8.68 12.03
CA MET A 1 -12.64 -8.86 13.32
C MET A 1 -11.33 -8.11 13.20
N ALA A 2 -10.99 -7.23 14.15
CA ALA A 2 -9.73 -6.49 14.09
C ALA A 2 -8.52 -7.44 14.24
N MET A 3 -7.46 -7.16 13.50
CA MET A 3 -6.20 -7.89 13.58
C MET A 3 -5.44 -7.47 14.86
N ASN A 4 -4.91 -8.44 15.56
CA ASN A 4 -4.09 -8.21 16.76
C ASN A 4 -2.63 -8.58 16.47
N VAL A 5 -1.87 -7.61 15.97
CA VAL A 5 -0.43 -7.78 15.72
C VAL A 5 0.32 -7.55 17.02
N LYS A 6 1.20 -8.48 17.37
CA LYS A 6 2.06 -8.42 18.55
C LYS A 6 3.50 -8.14 18.15
N VAL A 7 4.25 -7.55 19.06
CA VAL A 7 5.69 -7.40 18.95
C VAL A 7 6.34 -8.80 18.88
N VAL A 8 7.24 -8.96 17.94
CA VAL A 8 8.08 -10.16 17.80
C VAL A 8 9.45 -9.83 18.37
N SER A 9 9.83 -10.49 19.45
CA SER A 9 11.04 -10.17 20.22
C SER A 9 12.36 -10.39 19.47
N THR A 10 12.31 -11.16 18.38
CA THR A 10 13.47 -11.44 17.52
C THR A 10 13.63 -10.47 16.36
N LEU A 11 12.70 -9.52 16.21
CA LEU A 11 12.76 -8.48 15.19
C LEU A 11 13.22 -7.16 15.80
N ASP A 12 13.91 -6.36 14.99
CA ASP A 12 14.27 -4.99 15.35
C ASP A 12 13.03 -4.15 15.67
N ASN A 13 13.18 -3.15 16.52
CA ASN A 13 12.09 -2.26 16.91
C ASN A 13 11.47 -1.57 15.71
N GLU A 14 12.29 -1.07 14.75
CA GLU A 14 11.82 -0.44 13.52
C GLU A 14 10.87 -1.35 12.73
N VAL A 15 11.20 -2.63 12.59
CA VAL A 15 10.34 -3.60 11.87
C VAL A 15 9.04 -3.84 12.63
N ASN A 16 9.10 -3.94 13.96
CA ASN A 16 7.89 -4.06 14.77
C ASN A 16 7.00 -2.81 14.66
N ASP A 17 7.58 -1.61 14.69
CA ASP A 17 6.86 -0.34 14.56
C ASP A 17 6.15 -0.25 13.19
N ILE A 18 6.82 -0.64 12.10
CA ILE A 18 6.22 -0.73 10.76
C ILE A 18 5.04 -1.72 10.76
N ARG A 19 5.20 -2.90 11.34
CA ARG A 19 4.13 -3.92 11.42
C ARG A 19 2.93 -3.39 12.21
N MET A 20 3.16 -2.74 13.33
CA MET A 20 2.11 -2.18 14.18
C MET A 20 1.38 -1.04 13.48
N ALA A 21 2.10 -0.08 12.86
CA ALA A 21 1.52 1.02 12.11
C ALA A 21 0.73 0.55 10.88
N THR A 22 1.22 -0.49 10.19
CA THR A 22 0.50 -1.14 9.08
C THR A 22 -0.81 -1.76 9.56
N ALA A 23 -0.77 -2.48 10.70
CA ALA A 23 -1.95 -3.10 11.29
C ALA A 23 -3.00 -2.06 11.74
N GLU A 24 -2.58 -0.92 12.26
CA GLU A 24 -3.47 0.18 12.62
C GLU A 24 -4.27 0.68 11.41
N ILE A 25 -3.61 0.96 10.27
CA ILE A 25 -4.30 1.39 9.05
C ILE A 25 -5.27 0.31 8.56
N ILE A 26 -4.86 -0.96 8.56
CA ILE A 26 -5.72 -2.06 8.13
C ILE A 26 -6.97 -2.14 9.02
N ASN A 27 -6.79 -2.09 10.33
CA ASN A 27 -7.90 -2.20 11.28
C ASN A 27 -8.87 -1.01 11.21
N GLU A 28 -8.35 0.20 11.06
CA GLU A 28 -9.15 1.41 11.13
C GLU A 28 -9.78 1.82 9.80
N LYS A 29 -9.06 1.61 8.69
CA LYS A 29 -9.42 2.18 7.40
C LYS A 29 -9.74 1.15 6.31
N ILE A 30 -9.27 -0.09 6.44
CA ILE A 30 -9.49 -1.12 5.42
C ILE A 30 -10.59 -2.08 5.84
N LEU A 31 -10.43 -2.79 6.95
CA LEU A 31 -11.38 -3.83 7.38
C LEU A 31 -12.82 -3.33 7.54
N PRO A 32 -13.11 -2.13 8.11
CA PRO A 32 -14.48 -1.63 8.22
C PRO A 32 -15.14 -1.36 6.87
N HIS A 33 -14.35 -1.09 5.83
CA HIS A 33 -14.79 -0.68 4.50
C HIS A 33 -14.38 -1.64 3.39
N GLU A 34 -13.96 -2.86 3.71
CA GLU A 34 -13.34 -3.77 2.76
C GLU A 34 -14.19 -4.02 1.51
N ALA A 35 -15.49 -4.25 1.67
CA ALA A 35 -16.38 -4.43 0.53
C ALA A 35 -16.53 -3.16 -0.32
N ASP A 36 -16.65 -2.00 0.32
CA ASP A 36 -16.81 -0.70 -0.36
C ASP A 36 -15.53 -0.30 -1.11
N LEU A 37 -14.36 -0.61 -0.55
CA LEU A 37 -13.05 -0.36 -1.18
C LEU A 37 -12.90 -1.07 -2.54
N TRP A 38 -13.60 -2.18 -2.73
CA TRP A 38 -13.54 -2.96 -3.97
C TRP A 38 -14.79 -2.79 -4.85
N GLY A 39 -15.62 -1.78 -4.57
CA GLY A 39 -16.77 -1.43 -5.38
C GLY A 39 -17.92 -2.43 -5.29
N VAL A 40 -18.05 -3.14 -4.17
CA VAL A 40 -19.19 -4.00 -3.92
C VAL A 40 -20.43 -3.14 -3.74
N ARG A 41 -21.44 -3.35 -4.59
CA ARG A 41 -22.71 -2.63 -4.54
C ARG A 41 -23.48 -2.96 -3.27
N ARG A 42 -24.06 -1.94 -2.63
CA ARG A 42 -24.90 -2.09 -1.45
C ARG A 42 -26.26 -1.41 -1.66
N GLY A 43 -27.32 -2.08 -1.23
CA GLY A 43 -28.65 -1.53 -1.33
C GLY A 43 -29.04 -1.15 -2.77
N ASN A 44 -29.39 0.11 -2.98
CA ASN A 44 -29.83 0.65 -4.27
C ASN A 44 -28.73 1.34 -5.06
N ASP A 45 -27.43 1.20 -4.65
CA ASP A 45 -26.32 1.82 -5.36
C ASP A 45 -26.27 1.35 -6.81
N THR A 46 -26.03 2.27 -7.74
CA THR A 46 -25.66 1.94 -9.10
C THR A 46 -24.21 1.43 -9.14
N ALA A 47 -23.82 0.77 -10.24
CA ALA A 47 -22.43 0.34 -10.42
C ALA A 47 -21.47 1.54 -10.46
N GLU A 48 -21.88 2.65 -11.05
CA GLU A 48 -21.10 3.88 -11.14
C GLU A 48 -20.87 4.52 -9.78
N GLU A 49 -21.92 4.60 -8.95
CA GLU A 49 -21.83 5.12 -7.58
C GLU A 49 -20.91 4.26 -6.71
N ALA A 50 -21.00 2.92 -6.79
CA ALA A 50 -20.13 2.02 -6.06
C ALA A 50 -18.65 2.17 -6.48
N VAL A 51 -18.37 2.34 -7.77
CA VAL A 51 -17.01 2.59 -8.29
C VAL A 51 -16.48 3.94 -7.84
N ALA A 52 -17.28 4.99 -7.89
CA ALA A 52 -16.91 6.33 -7.44
C ALA A 52 -16.56 6.34 -5.95
N LYS A 53 -17.43 5.75 -5.12
CA LYS A 53 -17.20 5.58 -3.68
C LYS A 53 -15.93 4.79 -3.38
N ALA A 54 -15.71 3.68 -4.08
CA ALA A 54 -14.50 2.89 -3.93
C ALA A 54 -13.22 3.67 -4.28
N LYS A 55 -13.26 4.50 -5.32
CA LYS A 55 -12.13 5.35 -5.71
C LYS A 55 -11.78 6.36 -4.63
N GLU A 56 -12.78 7.02 -4.06
CA GLU A 56 -12.60 7.99 -2.97
C GLU A 56 -12.03 7.34 -1.72
N LEU A 57 -12.61 6.21 -1.30
CA LEU A 57 -12.14 5.45 -0.13
C LEU A 57 -10.69 4.98 -0.31
N ARG A 58 -10.34 4.42 -1.47
CA ARG A 58 -8.97 3.99 -1.76
C ARG A 58 -7.99 5.15 -1.69
N LYS A 59 -8.38 6.31 -2.26
CA LYS A 59 -7.55 7.52 -2.15
C LYS A 59 -7.33 7.92 -0.69
N GLY A 60 -8.37 7.94 0.13
CA GLY A 60 -8.27 8.27 1.55
C GLY A 60 -7.35 7.31 2.33
N VAL A 61 -7.38 6.01 2.02
CA VAL A 61 -6.46 5.03 2.61
C VAL A 61 -5.03 5.30 2.15
N GLN A 62 -4.79 5.50 0.85
CA GLN A 62 -3.45 5.79 0.30
C GLN A 62 -2.86 7.07 0.89
N ASP A 63 -3.67 8.12 1.05
CA ASP A 63 -3.23 9.37 1.68
C ASP A 63 -2.81 9.12 3.14
N ALA A 64 -3.55 8.32 3.90
CA ALA A 64 -3.18 7.95 5.27
C ALA A 64 -1.91 7.09 5.34
N VAL A 65 -1.71 6.17 4.39
CA VAL A 65 -0.49 5.37 4.26
C VAL A 65 0.72 6.27 4.00
N LYS A 66 0.58 7.24 3.07
CA LYS A 66 1.63 8.21 2.75
C LYS A 66 1.96 9.12 3.94
N GLN A 67 0.95 9.58 4.69
CA GLN A 67 1.15 10.41 5.89
C GLN A 67 1.89 9.69 7.02
N LYS A 68 1.83 8.36 7.06
CA LYS A 68 2.56 7.52 8.03
C LYS A 68 3.90 6.99 7.48
N ASP A 69 4.36 7.48 6.33
CA ASP A 69 5.60 7.04 5.65
C ASP A 69 5.65 5.52 5.36
N LEU A 70 4.49 4.90 5.09
CA LEU A 70 4.37 3.47 4.82
C LEU A 70 4.19 3.14 3.33
N TRP A 71 4.36 4.15 2.44
CA TRP A 71 4.15 4.00 1.00
C TRP A 71 5.33 3.34 0.30
N ALA A 72 5.03 2.49 -0.69
CA ALA A 72 6.00 1.86 -1.58
C ALA A 72 7.22 1.24 -0.85
N PRO A 73 7.00 0.29 0.08
CA PRO A 73 8.05 -0.27 0.93
C PRO A 73 9.23 -0.88 0.17
N HIS A 74 8.99 -1.32 -1.06
CA HIS A 74 9.96 -1.98 -1.94
C HIS A 74 10.88 -1.02 -2.71
N LEU A 75 10.59 0.28 -2.69
CA LEU A 75 11.37 1.29 -3.42
C LEU A 75 12.39 1.98 -2.50
N PRO A 76 13.54 2.42 -3.06
CA PRO A 76 14.51 3.24 -2.33
C PRO A 76 13.91 4.56 -1.85
N LYS A 77 14.47 5.12 -0.79
CA LYS A 77 14.01 6.38 -0.19
C LYS A 77 14.11 7.57 -1.14
N GLU A 78 15.15 7.62 -1.97
CA GLU A 78 15.35 8.66 -3.00
C GLU A 78 14.25 8.70 -4.06
N PHE A 79 13.48 7.61 -4.21
CA PHE A 79 12.30 7.52 -5.07
C PHE A 79 10.98 7.58 -4.29
N GLY A 80 11.00 8.05 -3.05
CA GLY A 80 9.80 8.21 -2.23
C GLY A 80 9.27 6.91 -1.61
N GLY A 81 10.06 5.82 -1.63
CA GLY A 81 9.74 4.58 -0.95
C GLY A 81 10.33 4.49 0.46
N MET A 82 10.06 3.39 1.15
CA MET A 82 10.57 3.16 2.50
C MET A 82 12.02 2.65 2.53
N GLY A 83 12.54 2.12 1.42
CA GLY A 83 13.87 1.53 1.33
C GLY A 83 14.04 0.27 2.17
N LEU A 84 12.98 -0.49 2.37
CA LEU A 84 13.05 -1.72 3.17
C LEU A 84 13.87 -2.80 2.47
N THR A 85 14.62 -3.55 3.26
CA THR A 85 15.21 -4.81 2.81
C THR A 85 14.12 -5.81 2.46
N PHE A 86 14.47 -6.85 1.72
CA PHE A 86 13.53 -7.91 1.36
C PHE A 86 12.84 -8.52 2.59
N MET A 87 13.61 -8.79 3.66
CA MET A 87 13.06 -9.40 4.88
C MET A 87 12.15 -8.43 5.65
N GLN A 88 12.53 -7.17 5.79
CA GLN A 88 11.68 -6.17 6.44
C GLN A 88 10.34 -6.02 5.68
N HIS A 89 10.40 -5.94 4.34
CA HIS A 89 9.21 -5.91 3.51
C HIS A 89 8.38 -7.20 3.62
N ALA A 90 9.01 -8.37 3.74
CA ALA A 90 8.29 -9.63 3.94
C ALA A 90 7.47 -9.63 5.25
N TYR A 91 8.03 -9.11 6.35
CA TYR A 91 7.30 -8.97 7.60
C TYR A 91 6.15 -7.95 7.53
N MET A 92 6.29 -6.88 6.76
CA MET A 92 5.18 -5.95 6.46
C MET A 92 4.10 -6.64 5.63
N ASN A 93 4.50 -7.42 4.61
CA ASN A 93 3.56 -8.16 3.75
C ASN A 93 2.76 -9.22 4.50
N GLU A 94 3.32 -9.84 5.54
CA GLU A 94 2.57 -10.73 6.43
C GLU A 94 1.34 -10.01 7.00
N VAL A 95 1.52 -8.78 7.47
CA VAL A 95 0.45 -7.95 8.00
C VAL A 95 -0.52 -7.49 6.89
N LEU A 96 0.00 -7.06 5.74
CA LEU A 96 -0.81 -6.64 4.59
C LEU A 96 -1.70 -7.77 4.05
N SER A 97 -1.24 -9.02 4.14
CA SER A 97 -1.99 -10.17 3.63
C SER A 97 -3.27 -10.48 4.40
N TYR A 98 -3.49 -9.83 5.53
CA TYR A 98 -4.70 -10.03 6.34
C TYR A 98 -5.97 -9.55 5.64
N SER A 99 -5.87 -8.55 4.75
CA SER A 99 -6.96 -8.11 3.90
C SER A 99 -6.61 -8.26 2.43
N PRO A 100 -7.43 -8.99 1.63
CA PRO A 100 -7.21 -9.11 0.19
C PRO A 100 -7.09 -7.74 -0.47
N GLY A 101 -6.01 -7.52 -1.22
CA GLY A 101 -5.76 -6.26 -1.93
C GLY A 101 -5.18 -5.12 -1.10
N ALA A 102 -5.03 -5.25 0.23
CA ALA A 102 -4.45 -4.20 1.07
C ALA A 102 -3.07 -3.75 0.57
N ALA A 103 -2.24 -4.68 0.10
CA ALA A 103 -0.92 -4.36 -0.45
C ALA A 103 -0.97 -3.31 -1.57
N SER A 104 -2.00 -3.30 -2.41
CA SER A 104 -2.17 -2.30 -3.47
C SER A 104 -2.42 -0.89 -2.92
N LEU A 105 -3.03 -0.80 -1.74
CA LEU A 105 -3.28 0.47 -1.05
C LEU A 105 -2.02 1.03 -0.37
N PHE A 106 -0.95 0.24 -0.31
CA PHE A 106 0.38 0.63 0.16
C PHE A 106 1.39 0.77 -1.00
N GLY A 107 0.91 0.78 -2.24
CA GLY A 107 1.75 0.92 -3.43
C GLY A 107 2.46 -0.36 -3.86
N VAL A 108 2.05 -1.53 -3.34
CA VAL A 108 2.63 -2.84 -3.67
C VAL A 108 1.64 -3.63 -4.53
N VAL A 109 1.79 -3.56 -5.83
CA VAL A 109 0.90 -4.26 -6.76
C VAL A 109 1.68 -4.75 -7.99
N ALA A 110 1.53 -6.02 -8.33
CA ALA A 110 2.04 -6.56 -9.58
C ALA A 110 1.10 -6.15 -10.74
N PRO A 111 1.64 -5.79 -11.93
CA PRO A 111 3.05 -5.78 -12.31
C PRO A 111 3.80 -4.47 -11.94
N ASN A 112 3.10 -3.46 -11.42
CA ASN A 112 3.65 -2.10 -11.24
C ASN A 112 4.89 -2.08 -10.35
N SER A 113 4.89 -2.78 -9.22
CA SER A 113 6.05 -2.84 -8.31
C SER A 113 7.31 -3.44 -8.97
N GLY A 114 7.13 -4.40 -9.88
CA GLY A 114 8.23 -4.94 -10.69
C GLY A 114 8.73 -3.93 -11.72
N ASN A 115 7.82 -3.28 -12.44
CA ASN A 115 8.15 -2.26 -13.44
C ASN A 115 8.85 -1.06 -12.80
N GLN A 116 8.41 -0.63 -11.61
CA GLN A 116 9.07 0.42 -10.83
C GLN A 116 10.53 0.05 -10.52
N LYS A 117 10.80 -1.17 -10.07
CA LYS A 117 12.18 -1.64 -9.79
C LYS A 117 13.06 -1.65 -11.05
N ILE A 118 12.51 -2.02 -12.20
CA ILE A 118 13.22 -1.98 -13.48
C ILE A 118 13.56 -0.54 -13.84
N LEU A 119 12.61 0.38 -13.76
CA LEU A 119 12.81 1.79 -14.07
C LEU A 119 13.80 2.46 -13.10
N VAL A 120 13.75 2.14 -11.81
CA VAL A 120 14.72 2.62 -10.81
C VAL A 120 16.13 2.18 -11.19
N LYS A 121 16.31 0.93 -11.62
CA LYS A 121 17.63 0.36 -11.84
C LYS A 121 18.21 0.67 -13.23
N TYR A 122 17.36 0.74 -14.25
CA TYR A 122 17.80 0.77 -15.64
C TYR A 122 17.16 1.91 -16.46
N GLY A 123 16.20 2.65 -15.92
CA GLY A 123 15.55 3.74 -16.62
C GLY A 123 16.46 4.94 -16.81
N SER A 124 16.38 5.59 -17.99
CA SER A 124 16.98 6.91 -18.17
C SER A 124 16.21 7.97 -17.33
N PRO A 125 16.82 9.14 -17.05
CA PRO A 125 16.14 10.22 -16.34
C PRO A 125 14.77 10.57 -16.97
N GLU A 126 14.69 10.62 -18.30
CA GLU A 126 13.44 10.92 -19.03
C GLU A 126 12.40 9.80 -18.85
N GLN A 127 12.85 8.53 -18.80
CA GLN A 127 11.98 7.39 -18.56
C GLN A 127 11.47 7.36 -17.12
N GLN A 128 12.32 7.72 -16.17
CA GLN A 128 11.93 7.82 -14.76
C GLN A 128 10.92 8.95 -14.56
N GLU A 129 11.14 10.12 -15.13
CA GLU A 129 10.19 11.23 -15.05
C GLU A 129 8.84 10.87 -15.70
N LYS A 130 8.88 10.29 -16.91
CA LYS A 130 7.66 10.02 -17.70
C LYS A 130 6.82 8.87 -17.15
N TRP A 131 7.45 7.82 -16.63
CA TRP A 131 6.75 6.58 -16.27
C TRP A 131 6.89 6.21 -14.80
N LEU A 132 8.09 6.37 -14.20
CA LEU A 132 8.30 5.96 -12.80
C LEU A 132 7.56 6.87 -11.83
N ALA A 133 7.65 8.19 -11.99
CA ALA A 133 7.01 9.15 -11.10
C ALA A 133 5.48 8.93 -11.02
N PRO A 134 4.72 8.87 -12.13
CA PRO A 134 3.27 8.58 -12.08
C PRO A 134 2.93 7.20 -11.48
N LEU A 135 3.78 6.19 -11.72
CA LEU A 135 3.59 4.85 -11.13
C LEU A 135 3.77 4.88 -9.61
N ILE A 136 4.76 5.65 -9.11
CA ILE A 136 4.99 5.79 -7.67
C ILE A 136 3.86 6.58 -7.01
N GLU A 137 3.39 7.64 -7.67
CA GLU A 137 2.27 8.44 -7.18
C GLU A 137 0.94 7.65 -7.15
N GLY A 138 0.83 6.60 -7.94
CA GLY A 138 -0.38 5.80 -8.08
C GLY A 138 -1.42 6.47 -8.99
N THR A 139 -0.97 7.32 -9.92
CA THR A 139 -1.81 8.04 -10.90
C THR A 139 -1.87 7.34 -12.26
N MET A 140 -1.03 6.31 -12.48
CA MET A 140 -0.96 5.48 -13.69
C MET A 140 -1.26 4.02 -13.36
#